data_791d338554ae3ffe8ab763e7c8c4fde8
#
_entry.id   791d338554ae3ffe8ab763e7c8c4fde8
#
_cell.length_a   1.000
_cell.length_b   1.000
_cell.length_c   1.000
_cell.angle_alpha   90.00
_cell.angle_beta   90.00
_cell.angle_gamma   90.00
#
_symmetry.space_group_name_H-M   'P 1'
#
loop_
_entity.id
_entity.type
_entity.pdbx_description
1 polymer ?
#
loop_
_entity_poly.entity_id
_entity_poly.type
_entity_poly.pdbx_seq_one_letter_code
_entity_poly.pdbx_strand_id
1 'polypeptide(L)'
;MKKTMEEQKVKKVLAILLAIAMIAAMAACAQKAAPADETKTSGETASTAGETADNTAEDTADTASSESYKIFLITMDQMDQYWTNIDAGCKKAAEELGNVEYQWTAPDVKDDAKQIEMINNAVANGANAILLAANGPEAVNDALKEASAAGVQIVYVDSPANFAPSVATFSTDNTAAGKTAGQTMIDQLAAKGITEGKIGVVSVNAATASTVARDDGFRSAFEGTKFELQESQYCDGDAARSKDAASAFIADGCVGVFGCNEGSTVGVGNAIKESGAD
;
A
#
# COMPACT_ATOMS: atom_id res chain seq x y z
N MET A 1 19.97 -32.23 -8.12
CA MET A 1 18.93 -31.77 -9.07
C MET A 1 17.71 -31.11 -8.40
N LYS A 2 17.11 -31.62 -7.28
CA LYS A 2 15.97 -30.96 -6.62
C LYS A 2 16.29 -29.54 -6.09
N LYS A 3 17.49 -29.31 -5.53
CA LYS A 3 17.87 -28.00 -4.95
C LYS A 3 17.97 -26.87 -5.98
N THR A 4 18.39 -27.17 -7.20
CA THR A 4 18.48 -26.20 -8.31
C THR A 4 17.10 -25.78 -8.86
N MET A 5 16.10 -26.66 -8.81
CA MET A 5 14.74 -26.36 -9.24
C MET A 5 14.02 -25.44 -8.23
N GLU A 6 14.23 -25.66 -6.93
CA GLU A 6 13.67 -24.77 -5.90
C GLU A 6 14.28 -23.36 -5.96
N GLU A 7 15.60 -23.26 -6.13
CA GLU A 7 16.26 -21.96 -6.30
C GLU A 7 15.79 -21.19 -7.55
N GLN A 8 15.48 -21.91 -8.64
CA GLN A 8 14.91 -21.28 -9.84
C GLN A 8 13.47 -20.85 -9.65
N LYS A 9 12.64 -21.60 -8.89
CA LYS A 9 11.28 -21.21 -8.56
C LYS A 9 11.28 -19.95 -7.69
N VAL A 10 12.11 -19.88 -6.67
CA VAL A 10 12.26 -18.70 -5.79
C VAL A 10 12.71 -17.47 -6.60
N LYS A 11 13.67 -17.63 -7.52
CA LYS A 11 14.12 -16.51 -8.38
C LYS A 11 13.04 -16.00 -9.34
N LYS A 12 12.20 -16.90 -9.88
CA LYS A 12 11.08 -16.50 -10.76
C LYS A 12 10.00 -15.76 -9.97
N VAL A 13 9.60 -16.25 -8.79
CA VAL A 13 8.64 -15.57 -7.91
C VAL A 13 9.18 -14.21 -7.47
N LEU A 14 10.47 -14.13 -7.12
CA LEU A 14 11.12 -12.87 -6.75
C LEU A 14 11.13 -11.85 -7.91
N ALA A 15 11.36 -12.31 -9.16
CA ALA A 15 11.31 -11.47 -10.34
C ALA A 15 9.90 -10.92 -10.61
N ILE A 16 8.87 -11.74 -10.39
CA ILE A 16 7.46 -11.37 -10.51
C ILE A 16 7.11 -10.28 -9.46
N LEU A 17 7.54 -10.47 -8.22
CA LEU A 17 7.29 -9.52 -7.14
C LEU A 17 8.05 -8.20 -7.33
N LEU A 18 9.27 -8.23 -7.90
CA LEU A 18 10.01 -7.01 -8.26
C LEU A 18 9.34 -6.22 -9.40
N ALA A 19 8.72 -6.91 -10.37
CA ALA A 19 8.00 -6.27 -11.45
C ALA A 19 6.74 -5.53 -10.94
N ILE A 20 6.00 -6.13 -9.99
CA ILE A 20 4.85 -5.50 -9.32
C ILE A 20 5.26 -4.21 -8.60
N ALA A 21 6.42 -4.22 -7.93
CA ALA A 21 6.92 -3.04 -7.21
C ALA A 21 7.34 -1.88 -8.12
N MET A 22 7.95 -2.18 -9.27
CA MET A 22 8.39 -1.13 -10.20
C MET A 22 7.23 -0.42 -10.89
N ILE A 23 6.10 -1.09 -11.10
CA ILE A 23 4.92 -0.51 -11.75
C ILE A 23 4.18 0.44 -10.80
N ALA A 24 4.09 0.12 -9.51
CA ALA A 24 3.52 1.01 -8.49
C ALA A 24 4.30 2.34 -8.37
N ALA A 25 5.62 2.33 -8.57
CA ALA A 25 6.46 3.51 -8.52
C ALA A 25 6.33 4.43 -9.75
N MET A 26 5.95 3.88 -10.92
CA MET A 26 5.80 4.66 -12.16
C MET A 26 4.44 5.33 -12.31
N ALA A 27 3.38 4.84 -11.66
CA ALA A 27 2.05 5.45 -11.68
C ALA A 27 1.98 6.81 -10.97
N ALA A 28 2.93 7.10 -10.08
CA ALA A 28 2.99 8.37 -9.34
C ALA A 28 3.59 9.56 -10.13
N CYS A 29 4.18 9.33 -11.32
CA CYS A 29 4.87 10.37 -12.10
C CYS A 29 4.17 10.85 -13.37
N ALA A 30 2.99 10.33 -13.72
CA ALA A 30 2.31 10.66 -14.98
C ALA A 30 1.08 11.53 -14.81
N GLN A 31 1.24 12.72 -14.25
CA GLN A 31 0.19 13.73 -14.30
C GLN A 31 0.77 15.13 -14.56
N LYS A 32 1.02 15.43 -15.85
CA LYS A 32 0.92 16.82 -16.37
C LYS A 32 0.93 16.85 -17.90
N ALA A 33 -0.11 17.50 -18.43
CA ALA A 33 -0.26 18.18 -19.71
C ALA A 33 -1.09 17.49 -20.79
N ALA A 34 -2.27 18.03 -21.01
CA ALA A 34 -2.99 18.15 -22.29
C ALA A 34 -3.04 19.66 -22.65
N PRO A 35 -3.56 20.12 -23.77
CA PRO A 35 -3.94 19.49 -25.04
C PRO A 35 -3.58 20.31 -26.33
N ALA A 36 -4.17 19.87 -27.47
CA ALA A 36 -4.39 20.52 -28.77
C ALA A 36 -3.29 20.28 -29.84
N ASP A 37 -3.52 20.01 -31.11
CA ASP A 37 -4.64 20.16 -32.04
C ASP A 37 -4.22 19.52 -33.39
N GLU A 38 -5.18 19.09 -34.15
CA GLU A 38 -5.28 18.63 -35.53
C GLU A 38 -4.11 18.81 -36.54
N THR A 39 -3.81 17.83 -37.43
CA THR A 39 -4.28 17.86 -38.84
C THR A 39 -3.81 16.64 -39.64
N LYS A 40 -4.69 16.22 -40.54
CA LYS A 40 -4.62 15.19 -41.58
C LYS A 40 -3.41 15.34 -42.53
N THR A 41 -2.93 14.23 -43.14
CA THR A 41 -3.05 13.96 -44.57
C THR A 41 -2.35 12.67 -45.00
N SER A 42 -3.10 11.84 -45.72
CA SER A 42 -2.98 10.84 -46.76
C SER A 42 -1.65 10.68 -47.52
N GLY A 43 -1.46 9.43 -48.04
CA GLY A 43 -0.66 9.07 -49.20
C GLY A 43 0.08 7.73 -48.98
N GLU A 44 -0.38 6.68 -49.31
CA GLU A 44 -0.57 5.84 -50.53
C GLU A 44 0.74 5.36 -51.20
N THR A 45 0.75 4.04 -51.36
CA THR A 45 1.29 3.15 -52.41
C THR A 45 2.76 2.70 -52.42
N ALA A 46 2.84 1.42 -52.47
CA ALA A 46 3.24 0.41 -53.45
C ALA A 46 4.55 -0.35 -53.24
N SER A 47 4.37 -1.63 -53.02
CA SER A 47 4.86 -2.81 -53.77
C SER A 47 6.34 -2.86 -54.23
N THR A 48 7.04 -3.90 -53.86
CA THR A 48 7.45 -5.00 -54.79
C THR A 48 8.24 -6.12 -54.09
N ALA A 49 8.01 -7.29 -54.62
CA ALA A 49 8.46 -8.63 -54.31
C ALA A 49 9.97 -8.88 -54.42
N GLY A 50 10.38 -9.97 -53.80
CA GLY A 50 11.63 -10.66 -54.14
C GLY A 50 12.18 -11.54 -53.04
N GLU A 51 11.87 -12.75 -53.08
CA GLU A 51 12.59 -14.01 -53.23
C GLU A 51 13.15 -14.66 -51.95
N THR A 52 12.60 -15.84 -51.76
CA THR A 52 13.02 -17.09 -51.06
C THR A 52 14.48 -17.23 -50.66
N ALA A 53 14.67 -17.55 -49.37
CA ALA A 53 15.67 -18.52 -48.93
C ALA A 53 15.07 -19.32 -47.77
N ASP A 54 14.85 -20.58 -48.10
CA ASP A 54 14.54 -21.69 -47.21
C ASP A 54 15.65 -21.84 -46.14
N ASN A 55 15.32 -21.72 -44.90
CA ASN A 55 16.15 -22.16 -43.79
C ASN A 55 15.25 -22.74 -42.72
N THR A 56 15.01 -24.03 -42.80
CA THR A 56 14.41 -24.87 -41.75
C THR A 56 15.26 -24.78 -40.49
N ALA A 57 14.95 -23.84 -39.65
CA ALA A 57 15.32 -23.90 -38.25
C ALA A 57 14.16 -24.58 -37.53
N GLU A 58 14.38 -25.78 -37.02
CA GLU A 58 13.51 -26.43 -36.07
C GLU A 58 13.28 -25.47 -34.88
N ASP A 59 12.11 -24.88 -34.89
CA ASP A 59 11.56 -24.13 -33.76
C ASP A 59 11.21 -25.18 -32.69
N THR A 60 12.20 -25.52 -31.85
CA THR A 60 11.90 -26.14 -30.55
C THR A 60 11.17 -25.08 -29.72
N ALA A 61 9.88 -24.95 -29.97
CA ALA A 61 8.98 -24.30 -29.06
C ALA A 61 9.14 -25.00 -27.72
N ASP A 62 9.94 -24.37 -26.86
CA ASP A 62 9.98 -24.67 -25.43
C ASP A 62 8.57 -24.40 -24.91
N THR A 63 7.73 -25.45 -24.89
CA THR A 63 6.46 -25.47 -24.19
C THR A 63 6.80 -25.39 -22.69
N ALA A 64 7.22 -24.21 -22.25
CA ALA A 64 7.19 -23.86 -20.86
C ALA A 64 5.73 -24.03 -20.43
N SER A 65 5.42 -25.11 -19.72
CA SER A 65 4.17 -25.25 -19.01
C SER A 65 4.01 -23.99 -18.20
N SER A 66 3.03 -23.17 -18.55
CA SER A 66 2.73 -21.93 -17.84
C SER A 66 2.17 -22.31 -16.46
N GLU A 67 3.08 -22.59 -15.50
CA GLU A 67 2.66 -22.75 -14.11
C GLU A 67 1.93 -21.47 -13.72
N SER A 68 0.64 -21.56 -13.44
CA SER A 68 -0.14 -20.44 -12.91
C SER A 68 0.16 -20.31 -11.42
N TYR A 69 0.36 -19.07 -10.97
CA TYR A 69 0.62 -18.75 -9.57
C TYR A 69 -0.61 -18.10 -8.95
N LYS A 70 -1.07 -18.66 -7.81
CA LYS A 70 -2.14 -18.04 -7.01
C LYS A 70 -1.56 -17.05 -6.02
N ILE A 71 -1.93 -15.79 -6.16
CA ILE A 71 -1.47 -14.70 -5.31
C ILE A 71 -2.66 -14.03 -4.65
N PHE A 72 -2.62 -13.96 -3.32
CA PHE A 72 -3.65 -13.29 -2.53
C PHE A 72 -3.10 -11.97 -1.98
N LEU A 73 -3.83 -10.88 -2.20
CA LEU A 73 -3.67 -9.66 -1.43
C LEU A 73 -4.61 -9.73 -0.22
N ILE A 74 -4.09 -9.54 0.98
CA ILE A 74 -4.86 -9.50 2.22
C ILE A 74 -4.59 -8.14 2.89
N THR A 75 -5.60 -7.27 2.91
CA THR A 75 -5.51 -5.94 3.51
C THR A 75 -6.17 -5.88 4.88
N MET A 76 -6.02 -4.77 5.59
CA MET A 76 -6.55 -4.60 6.93
C MET A 76 -8.07 -4.53 6.96
N ASP A 77 -8.68 -3.94 5.92
CA ASP A 77 -10.13 -3.79 5.72
C ASP A 77 -10.46 -3.54 4.25
N GLN A 78 -11.75 -3.44 3.95
CA GLN A 78 -12.28 -3.11 2.63
C GLN A 78 -12.79 -1.66 2.52
N MET A 79 -12.79 -0.90 3.60
CA MET A 79 -13.45 0.40 3.71
C MET A 79 -12.56 1.56 3.24
N ASP A 80 -11.26 1.45 3.47
CA ASP A 80 -10.29 2.48 3.12
C ASP A 80 -10.01 2.48 1.62
N GLN A 81 -10.23 3.62 0.95
CA GLN A 81 -10.01 3.80 -0.50
C GLN A 81 -8.56 3.48 -0.89
N TYR A 82 -7.62 3.64 0.02
CA TYR A 82 -6.22 3.29 -0.18
C TYR A 82 -6.05 1.85 -0.67
N TRP A 83 -6.78 0.90 -0.10
CA TRP A 83 -6.70 -0.53 -0.48
C TRP A 83 -7.22 -0.80 -1.88
N THR A 84 -8.23 -0.07 -2.33
CA THR A 84 -8.74 -0.15 -3.70
C THR A 84 -7.67 0.22 -4.73
N ASN A 85 -6.82 1.21 -4.40
CA ASN A 85 -5.73 1.62 -5.27
C ASN A 85 -4.61 0.56 -5.31
N ILE A 86 -4.29 -0.07 -4.18
CA ILE A 86 -3.33 -1.19 -4.11
C ILE A 86 -3.85 -2.38 -4.92
N ASP A 87 -5.12 -2.76 -4.75
CA ASP A 87 -5.79 -3.83 -5.50
C ASP A 87 -5.73 -3.57 -7.03
N ALA A 88 -6.03 -2.36 -7.46
CA ALA A 88 -5.96 -1.99 -8.88
C ALA A 88 -4.54 -2.16 -9.45
N GLY A 89 -3.51 -1.80 -8.68
CA GLY A 89 -2.12 -2.03 -9.04
C GLY A 89 -1.77 -3.51 -9.16
N CYS A 90 -2.22 -4.32 -8.21
CA CYS A 90 -2.00 -5.77 -8.22
C CYS A 90 -2.72 -6.47 -9.39
N LYS A 91 -3.97 -6.07 -9.69
CA LYS A 91 -4.73 -6.57 -10.86
C LYS A 91 -3.99 -6.30 -12.17
N LYS A 92 -3.55 -5.06 -12.34
CA LYS A 92 -2.79 -4.65 -13.52
C LYS A 92 -1.50 -5.48 -13.67
N ALA A 93 -0.75 -5.68 -12.58
CA ALA A 93 0.46 -6.47 -12.60
C ALA A 93 0.19 -7.96 -12.94
N ALA A 94 -0.90 -8.53 -12.42
CA ALA A 94 -1.32 -9.90 -12.72
C ALA A 94 -1.69 -10.07 -14.21
N GLU A 95 -2.40 -9.10 -14.78
CA GLU A 95 -2.73 -9.06 -16.21
C GLU A 95 -1.47 -9.00 -17.10
N GLU A 96 -0.50 -8.15 -16.74
CA GLU A 96 0.75 -8.00 -17.49
C GLU A 96 1.62 -9.25 -17.43
N LEU A 97 1.60 -9.99 -16.32
CA LEU A 97 2.33 -11.23 -16.13
C LEU A 97 1.69 -12.42 -16.85
N GLY A 98 0.36 -12.43 -16.98
CA GLY A 98 -0.41 -13.40 -17.76
C GLY A 98 -0.52 -14.80 -17.16
N ASN A 99 0.26 -15.13 -16.12
CA ASN A 99 0.28 -16.42 -15.44
C ASN A 99 0.01 -16.34 -13.95
N VAL A 100 -0.71 -15.31 -13.51
CA VAL A 100 -1.09 -15.05 -12.13
C VAL A 100 -2.61 -15.09 -11.97
N GLU A 101 -3.08 -15.99 -11.11
CA GLU A 101 -4.43 -15.97 -10.55
C GLU A 101 -4.40 -15.09 -9.31
N TYR A 102 -4.91 -13.87 -9.45
CA TYR A 102 -4.89 -12.87 -8.38
C TYR A 102 -6.25 -12.75 -7.68
N GLN A 103 -6.23 -12.65 -6.35
CA GLN A 103 -7.41 -12.40 -5.55
C GLN A 103 -7.09 -11.40 -4.43
N TRP A 104 -7.96 -10.39 -4.26
CA TRP A 104 -7.99 -9.53 -3.08
C TRP A 104 -9.05 -9.99 -2.11
N THR A 105 -8.69 -10.05 -0.82
CA THR A 105 -9.59 -10.31 0.29
C THR A 105 -9.22 -9.43 1.48
N ALA A 106 -10.20 -9.01 2.26
CA ALA A 106 -10.00 -8.22 3.46
C ALA A 106 -11.21 -8.35 4.40
N PRO A 107 -11.01 -8.14 5.71
CA PRO A 107 -12.12 -8.00 6.64
C PRO A 107 -13.01 -6.80 6.27
N ASP A 108 -14.28 -6.84 6.66
CA ASP A 108 -15.20 -5.71 6.56
C ASP A 108 -14.83 -4.55 7.51
N VAL A 109 -14.16 -4.88 8.60
CA VAL A 109 -13.56 -3.94 9.57
C VAL A 109 -12.19 -4.45 10.00
N LYS A 110 -11.34 -3.59 10.53
CA LYS A 110 -10.04 -3.98 11.08
C LYS A 110 -10.22 -4.94 12.25
N ASP A 111 -9.88 -6.21 12.02
CA ASP A 111 -10.04 -7.31 12.97
C ASP A 111 -8.95 -8.36 12.73
N ASP A 112 -8.10 -8.57 13.73
CA ASP A 112 -6.98 -9.51 13.63
C ASP A 112 -7.45 -10.96 13.45
N ALA A 113 -8.53 -11.38 14.12
CA ALA A 113 -9.02 -12.74 14.02
C ALA A 113 -9.56 -13.03 12.62
N LYS A 114 -10.31 -12.10 12.03
CA LYS A 114 -10.78 -12.21 10.64
C LYS A 114 -9.62 -12.19 9.65
N GLN A 115 -8.58 -11.39 9.88
CA GLN A 115 -7.40 -11.38 9.02
C GLN A 115 -6.65 -12.72 9.08
N ILE A 116 -6.53 -13.34 10.26
CA ILE A 116 -5.98 -14.70 10.44
C ILE A 116 -6.81 -15.73 9.64
N GLU A 117 -8.14 -15.67 9.71
CA GLU A 117 -9.02 -16.56 8.92
C GLU A 117 -8.74 -16.42 7.42
N MET A 118 -8.51 -15.19 6.92
CA MET A 118 -8.21 -14.95 5.51
C MET A 118 -6.84 -15.49 5.10
N ILE A 119 -5.83 -15.41 5.96
CA ILE A 119 -4.52 -16.02 5.74
C ILE A 119 -4.69 -17.54 5.62
N ASN A 120 -5.40 -18.17 6.56
CA ASN A 120 -5.64 -19.60 6.57
C ASN A 120 -6.43 -20.04 5.33
N ASN A 121 -7.45 -19.27 4.93
CA ASN A 121 -8.23 -19.54 3.72
C ASN A 121 -7.37 -19.43 2.45
N ALA A 122 -6.48 -18.45 2.34
CA ALA A 122 -5.56 -18.34 1.22
C ALA A 122 -4.64 -19.58 1.11
N VAL A 123 -4.09 -20.04 2.24
CA VAL A 123 -3.29 -21.27 2.30
C VAL A 123 -4.11 -22.49 1.85
N ALA A 124 -5.33 -22.66 2.37
CA ALA A 124 -6.23 -23.76 2.03
C ALA A 124 -6.63 -23.74 0.54
N ASN A 125 -6.70 -22.57 -0.08
CA ASN A 125 -6.98 -22.40 -1.51
C ASN A 125 -5.73 -22.50 -2.39
N GLY A 126 -4.60 -22.92 -1.84
CA GLY A 126 -3.37 -23.18 -2.59
C GLY A 126 -2.61 -21.92 -3.00
N ALA A 127 -2.59 -20.90 -2.16
CA ALA A 127 -1.78 -19.71 -2.38
C ALA A 127 -0.30 -20.08 -2.61
N ASN A 128 0.32 -19.51 -3.63
CA ASN A 128 1.77 -19.54 -3.81
C ASN A 128 2.43 -18.35 -3.10
N ALA A 129 1.72 -17.23 -3.00
CA ALA A 129 2.16 -16.06 -2.26
C ALA A 129 0.98 -15.31 -1.62
N ILE A 130 1.27 -14.67 -0.49
CA ILE A 130 0.38 -13.73 0.18
C ILE A 130 1.08 -12.37 0.24
N LEU A 131 0.41 -11.34 -0.30
CA LEU A 131 0.74 -9.94 -0.12
C LEU A 131 -0.06 -9.44 1.07
N LEU A 132 0.57 -9.17 2.20
CA LEU A 132 -0.11 -8.87 3.46
C LEU A 132 0.15 -7.44 3.91
N ALA A 133 -0.92 -6.70 4.21
CA ALA A 133 -0.89 -5.51 5.04
C ALA A 133 -1.42 -5.89 6.44
N ALA A 134 -0.54 -6.09 7.40
CA ALA A 134 -0.91 -6.58 8.72
C ALA A 134 -1.61 -5.48 9.54
N ASN A 135 -2.79 -5.80 10.11
CA ASN A 135 -3.48 -4.92 11.05
C ASN A 135 -2.74 -4.86 12.40
N GLY A 136 -2.52 -6.02 13.02
CA GLY A 136 -1.69 -6.17 14.22
C GLY A 136 -0.40 -6.93 13.89
N PRO A 137 0.80 -6.34 14.09
CA PRO A 137 2.06 -6.95 13.66
C PRO A 137 2.40 -8.27 14.37
N GLU A 138 1.89 -8.48 15.60
CA GLU A 138 2.09 -9.70 16.37
C GLU A 138 0.99 -10.73 16.14
N ALA A 139 -0.25 -10.28 15.96
CA ALA A 139 -1.43 -11.14 15.98
C ALA A 139 -1.39 -12.23 14.89
N VAL A 140 -0.87 -11.90 13.71
CA VAL A 140 -0.84 -12.80 12.53
C VAL A 140 0.36 -13.73 12.47
N ASN A 141 1.32 -13.63 13.41
CA ASN A 141 2.62 -14.31 13.33
C ASN A 141 2.49 -15.84 13.23
N ASP A 142 1.60 -16.45 14.02
CA ASP A 142 1.44 -17.91 14.00
C ASP A 142 0.81 -18.39 12.68
N ALA A 143 -0.18 -17.68 12.16
CA ALA A 143 -0.78 -17.97 10.85
C ALA A 143 0.24 -17.82 9.71
N LEU A 144 1.11 -16.80 9.77
CA LEU A 144 2.18 -16.62 8.79
C LEU A 144 3.25 -17.71 8.87
N LYS A 145 3.56 -18.19 10.08
CA LYS A 145 4.47 -19.32 10.30
C LYS A 145 3.92 -20.60 9.67
N GLU A 146 2.64 -20.86 9.84
CA GLU A 146 1.97 -22.01 9.22
C GLU A 146 1.92 -21.88 7.69
N ALA A 147 1.57 -20.71 7.17
CA ALA A 147 1.59 -20.42 5.74
C ALA A 147 2.98 -20.65 5.12
N SER A 148 4.02 -20.11 5.77
CA SER A 148 5.41 -20.28 5.33
C SER A 148 5.85 -21.75 5.38
N ALA A 149 5.45 -22.51 6.42
CA ALA A 149 5.74 -23.93 6.52
C ALA A 149 5.04 -24.75 5.41
N ALA A 150 3.88 -24.30 4.93
CA ALA A 150 3.18 -24.84 3.78
C ALA A 150 3.80 -24.45 2.43
N GLY A 151 4.88 -23.62 2.42
CA GLY A 151 5.58 -23.18 1.21
C GLY A 151 5.08 -21.89 0.60
N VAL A 152 4.12 -21.21 1.24
CA VAL A 152 3.59 -19.92 0.77
C VAL A 152 4.62 -18.82 1.00
N GLN A 153 4.87 -18.01 -0.03
CA GLN A 153 5.77 -16.85 0.05
C GLN A 153 5.02 -15.67 0.68
N ILE A 154 5.64 -15.01 1.65
CA ILE A 154 5.07 -13.84 2.33
C ILE A 154 5.75 -12.57 1.83
N VAL A 155 4.95 -11.59 1.44
CA VAL A 155 5.40 -10.24 1.06
C VAL A 155 4.57 -9.23 1.86
N TYR A 156 5.23 -8.30 2.50
CA TYR A 156 4.52 -7.22 3.17
C TYR A 156 4.28 -6.04 2.25
N VAL A 157 3.08 -5.48 2.35
CA VAL A 157 2.65 -4.27 1.65
C VAL A 157 2.15 -3.28 2.70
N ASP A 158 2.61 -2.04 2.64
CA ASP A 158 2.28 -0.95 3.56
C ASP A 158 2.72 -1.21 5.02
N SER A 159 2.12 -2.16 5.70
CA SER A 159 2.33 -2.41 7.12
C SER A 159 2.79 -3.86 7.37
N PRO A 160 4.05 -4.09 7.79
CA PRO A 160 4.57 -5.42 8.03
C PRO A 160 4.06 -6.02 9.34
N ALA A 161 4.08 -7.36 9.41
CA ALA A 161 4.05 -8.11 10.66
C ALA A 161 5.48 -8.36 11.19
N ASN A 162 5.59 -8.81 12.45
CA ASN A 162 6.87 -9.15 13.07
C ASN A 162 7.40 -10.54 12.69
N PHE A 163 6.76 -11.22 11.75
CA PHE A 163 7.24 -12.48 11.20
C PHE A 163 8.37 -12.24 10.21
N ALA A 164 9.61 -12.59 10.60
CA ALA A 164 10.82 -12.27 9.86
C ALA A 164 11.00 -12.94 8.48
N PRO A 165 10.55 -14.21 8.23
CA PRO A 165 10.73 -14.84 6.93
C PRO A 165 9.80 -14.30 5.85
N SER A 166 9.90 -13.02 5.51
CA SER A 166 9.25 -12.42 4.34
C SER A 166 10.24 -12.29 3.18
N VAL A 167 9.72 -12.37 1.96
CA VAL A 167 10.51 -12.20 0.73
C VAL A 167 10.91 -10.75 0.53
N ALA A 168 9.98 -9.83 0.81
CA ALA A 168 10.17 -8.39 0.67
C ALA A 168 9.13 -7.63 1.48
N THR A 169 9.41 -6.36 1.73
CA THR A 169 8.47 -5.38 2.29
C THR A 169 8.45 -4.15 1.37
N PHE A 170 7.25 -3.77 0.94
CA PHE A 170 7.01 -2.56 0.16
C PHE A 170 6.17 -1.60 1.00
N SER A 171 6.80 -0.58 1.53
CA SER A 171 6.14 0.41 2.38
C SER A 171 6.75 1.80 2.20
N THR A 172 5.99 2.80 2.60
CA THR A 172 6.49 4.16 2.79
C THR A 172 7.47 4.16 3.98
N ASP A 173 8.49 5.00 3.94
CA ASP A 173 9.21 5.39 5.16
C ASP A 173 8.28 6.25 6.02
N ASN A 174 7.51 5.58 6.88
CA ASN A 174 6.45 6.21 7.66
C ASN A 174 6.98 7.17 8.72
N THR A 175 8.17 6.90 9.27
CA THR A 175 8.82 7.83 10.19
C THR A 175 9.21 9.12 9.49
N ALA A 176 9.84 9.03 8.32
CA ALA A 176 10.20 10.21 7.54
C ALA A 176 8.96 10.97 7.03
N ALA A 177 7.91 10.26 6.62
CA ALA A 177 6.66 10.87 6.17
C ALA A 177 5.96 11.63 7.31
N GLY A 178 5.88 11.01 8.50
CA GLY A 178 5.34 11.67 9.70
C GLY A 178 6.13 12.93 10.07
N LYS A 179 7.45 12.84 10.08
CA LYS A 179 8.32 13.99 10.38
C LYS A 179 8.12 15.12 9.35
N THR A 180 7.99 14.78 8.08
CA THR A 180 7.71 15.77 7.02
C THR A 180 6.36 16.45 7.25
N ALA A 181 5.33 15.69 7.62
CA ALA A 181 4.00 16.25 7.93
C ALA A 181 4.05 17.18 9.14
N GLY A 182 4.77 16.79 10.21
CA GLY A 182 4.96 17.62 11.40
C GLY A 182 5.68 18.93 11.08
N GLN A 183 6.79 18.86 10.35
CA GLN A 183 7.51 20.06 9.93
C GLN A 183 6.63 20.98 9.06
N THR A 184 5.88 20.41 8.12
CA THR A 184 4.94 21.17 7.28
C THR A 184 3.89 21.87 8.14
N MET A 185 3.33 21.20 9.16
CA MET A 185 2.36 21.83 10.06
C MET A 185 2.99 22.98 10.84
N ILE A 186 4.18 22.80 11.39
CA ILE A 186 4.92 23.86 12.09
C ILE A 186 5.12 25.08 11.18
N ASP A 187 5.56 24.86 9.94
CA ASP A 187 5.81 25.94 8.98
C ASP A 187 4.51 26.69 8.62
N GLN A 188 3.40 25.98 8.43
CA GLN A 188 2.09 26.57 8.15
C GLN A 188 1.55 27.37 9.35
N LEU A 189 1.69 26.85 10.56
CA LEU A 189 1.28 27.57 11.78
C LEU A 189 2.14 28.82 11.98
N ALA A 190 3.45 28.72 11.76
CA ALA A 190 4.35 29.87 11.84
C ALA A 190 4.02 30.96 10.80
N ALA A 191 3.63 30.57 9.58
CA ALA A 191 3.16 31.52 8.56
C ALA A 191 1.89 32.26 8.96
N LYS A 192 1.07 31.66 9.83
CA LYS A 192 -0.12 32.30 10.47
C LYS A 192 0.22 33.06 11.76
N GLY A 193 1.49 33.11 12.17
CA GLY A 193 1.93 33.75 13.42
C GLY A 193 1.68 32.90 14.67
N ILE A 194 1.34 31.63 14.53
CA ILE A 194 1.08 30.69 15.63
C ILE A 194 2.38 29.95 15.92
N THR A 195 2.95 30.14 17.12
CA THR A 195 4.24 29.55 17.51
C THR A 195 4.15 28.63 18.72
N GLU A 196 2.94 28.46 19.29
CA GLU A 196 2.63 27.60 20.43
C GLU A 196 1.15 27.23 20.40
N GLY A 197 0.76 26.19 21.14
CA GLY A 197 -0.62 25.72 21.25
C GLY A 197 -0.69 24.20 21.26
N LYS A 198 -1.92 23.68 21.37
CA LYS A 198 -2.17 22.23 21.36
C LYS A 198 -2.28 21.70 19.93
N ILE A 199 -1.77 20.52 19.71
CA ILE A 199 -1.87 19.78 18.43
C ILE A 199 -2.55 18.46 18.70
N GLY A 200 -3.68 18.19 18.03
CA GLY A 200 -4.39 16.91 18.08
C GLY A 200 -3.79 15.88 17.13
N VAL A 201 -3.92 14.61 17.45
CA VAL A 201 -3.53 13.48 16.58
C VAL A 201 -4.67 12.47 16.53
N VAL A 202 -5.09 12.10 15.31
CA VAL A 202 -6.09 11.05 15.05
C VAL A 202 -5.41 9.92 14.29
N SER A 203 -5.47 8.71 14.85
CA SER A 203 -4.76 7.55 14.33
C SER A 203 -5.67 6.32 14.22
N VAL A 204 -5.14 5.22 13.69
CA VAL A 204 -5.87 3.97 13.49
C VAL A 204 -6.02 3.22 14.80
N ASN A 205 -4.94 2.67 15.30
CA ASN A 205 -4.85 1.96 16.58
C ASN A 205 -3.41 2.02 17.09
N ALA A 206 -3.15 1.47 18.26
CA ALA A 206 -1.84 1.50 18.90
C ALA A 206 -0.87 0.40 18.41
N ALA A 207 -1.25 -0.41 17.41
CA ALA A 207 -0.49 -1.58 16.98
C ALA A 207 -0.04 -1.54 15.52
N THR A 208 -0.84 -0.97 14.61
CA THR A 208 -0.54 -0.94 13.16
C THR A 208 0.78 -0.23 12.88
N ALA A 209 1.77 -0.99 12.41
CA ALA A 209 3.15 -0.53 12.30
C ALA A 209 3.32 0.76 11.47
N SER A 210 2.62 0.88 10.34
CA SER A 210 2.72 2.05 9.46
C SER A 210 2.23 3.34 10.12
N THR A 211 1.10 3.29 10.84
CA THR A 211 0.50 4.48 11.47
C THR A 211 1.17 4.84 12.79
N VAL A 212 1.67 3.85 13.54
CA VAL A 212 2.51 4.09 14.73
C VAL A 212 3.79 4.82 14.33
N ALA A 213 4.54 4.30 13.35
CA ALA A 213 5.77 4.94 12.87
C ALA A 213 5.53 6.34 12.31
N ARG A 214 4.36 6.59 11.70
CA ARG A 214 3.98 7.90 11.17
C ARG A 214 3.62 8.89 12.28
N ASP A 215 2.92 8.44 13.33
CA ASP A 215 2.65 9.24 14.53
C ASP A 215 3.94 9.59 15.26
N ASP A 216 4.82 8.61 15.49
CA ASP A 216 6.12 8.85 16.13
C ASP A 216 6.98 9.84 15.34
N GLY A 217 7.03 9.68 14.01
CA GLY A 217 7.72 10.61 13.13
C GLY A 217 7.13 12.02 13.22
N PHE A 218 5.81 12.15 13.21
CA PHE A 218 5.11 13.43 13.35
C PHE A 218 5.46 14.09 14.68
N ARG A 219 5.37 13.37 15.78
CA ARG A 219 5.70 13.87 17.14
C ARG A 219 7.15 14.33 17.23
N SER A 220 8.08 13.60 16.60
CA SER A 220 9.51 13.95 16.61
C SER A 220 9.82 15.32 16.00
N ALA A 221 8.99 15.81 15.07
CA ALA A 221 9.17 17.13 14.48
C ALA A 221 8.89 18.27 15.47
N PHE A 222 8.11 18.02 16.51
CA PHE A 222 7.73 19.02 17.51
C PHE A 222 8.67 19.07 18.71
N GLU A 223 9.67 18.19 18.77
CA GLU A 223 10.67 18.20 19.85
C GLU A 223 11.37 19.55 19.93
N GLY A 224 11.43 20.15 21.12
CA GLY A 224 12.03 21.46 21.35
C GLY A 224 11.17 22.66 20.91
N THR A 225 9.96 22.43 20.39
CA THR A 225 8.99 23.51 20.11
C THR A 225 8.17 23.83 21.35
N LYS A 226 7.29 24.84 21.27
CA LYS A 226 6.33 25.18 22.32
C LYS A 226 4.93 24.59 22.09
N PHE A 227 4.79 23.74 21.09
CA PHE A 227 3.52 23.05 20.85
C PHE A 227 3.38 21.85 21.79
N GLU A 228 2.15 21.61 22.24
CA GLU A 228 1.77 20.49 23.11
C GLU A 228 0.97 19.46 22.31
N LEU A 229 1.59 18.31 22.03
CA LEU A 229 0.91 17.22 21.33
C LEU A 229 -0.02 16.48 22.30
N GLN A 230 -1.28 16.39 21.92
CA GLN A 230 -2.28 15.65 22.67
C GLN A 230 -2.12 14.14 22.46
N GLU A 231 -2.72 13.34 23.35
CA GLU A 231 -2.78 11.89 23.20
C GLU A 231 -3.54 11.52 21.92
N SER A 232 -3.02 10.52 21.21
CA SER A 232 -3.62 10.04 19.95
C SER A 232 -5.01 9.46 20.19
N GLN A 233 -5.99 9.92 19.41
CA GLN A 233 -7.32 9.34 19.39
C GLN A 233 -7.37 8.24 18.34
N TYR A 234 -7.68 7.03 18.77
CA TYR A 234 -7.72 5.85 17.90
C TYR A 234 -9.13 5.61 17.37
N CYS A 235 -9.27 5.71 16.05
CA CYS A 235 -10.57 5.68 15.36
C CYS A 235 -10.68 4.56 14.33
N ASP A 236 -9.77 3.57 14.33
CA ASP A 236 -9.67 2.45 13.39
C ASP A 236 -9.60 2.89 11.91
N GLY A 237 -9.23 4.15 11.66
CA GLY A 237 -9.23 4.74 10.31
C GLY A 237 -10.64 5.07 9.77
N ASP A 238 -11.69 4.95 10.60
CA ASP A 238 -13.05 5.34 10.26
C ASP A 238 -13.19 6.86 10.19
N ALA A 239 -13.65 7.38 9.03
CA ALA A 239 -13.72 8.82 8.79
C ALA A 239 -14.77 9.53 9.68
N ALA A 240 -15.87 8.87 10.04
CA ALA A 240 -16.89 9.47 10.89
C ALA A 240 -16.40 9.60 12.33
N ARG A 241 -15.83 8.54 12.91
CA ARG A 241 -15.20 8.57 14.24
C ARG A 241 -14.03 9.54 14.30
N SER A 242 -13.23 9.60 13.24
CA SER A 242 -12.11 10.54 13.11
C SER A 242 -12.58 11.99 13.07
N LYS A 243 -13.71 12.25 12.41
CA LYS A 243 -14.36 13.58 12.42
C LYS A 243 -14.79 13.98 13.84
N ASP A 244 -15.41 13.06 14.56
CA ASP A 244 -15.86 13.34 15.94
C ASP A 244 -14.66 13.63 16.86
N ALA A 245 -13.59 12.85 16.77
CA ALA A 245 -12.35 13.07 17.51
C ALA A 245 -11.69 14.42 17.16
N ALA A 246 -11.62 14.75 15.86
CA ALA A 246 -11.09 16.03 15.40
C ALA A 246 -11.94 17.22 15.85
N SER A 247 -13.27 17.08 15.84
CA SER A 247 -14.19 18.09 16.36
C SER A 247 -13.98 18.36 17.86
N ALA A 248 -13.69 17.30 18.64
CA ALA A 248 -13.33 17.46 20.05
C ALA A 248 -12.00 18.22 20.23
N PHE A 249 -10.97 17.92 19.44
CA PHE A 249 -9.71 18.66 19.44
C PHE A 249 -9.89 20.14 19.06
N ILE A 250 -10.71 20.44 18.06
CA ILE A 250 -11.05 21.83 17.68
C ILE A 250 -11.74 22.55 18.83
N ALA A 251 -12.72 21.91 19.48
CA ALA A 251 -13.44 22.46 20.62
C ALA A 251 -12.53 22.69 21.85
N ASP A 252 -11.48 21.84 22.02
CA ASP A 252 -10.46 22.01 23.08
C ASP A 252 -9.38 23.05 22.72
N GLY A 253 -9.52 23.74 21.60
CA GLY A 253 -8.63 24.81 21.17
C GLY A 253 -7.31 24.36 20.57
N CYS A 254 -7.24 23.14 20.01
CA CYS A 254 -6.09 22.72 19.20
C CYS A 254 -5.93 23.63 17.99
N VAL A 255 -4.70 24.07 17.73
CA VAL A 255 -4.34 24.94 16.61
C VAL A 255 -4.00 24.15 15.33
N GLY A 256 -3.90 22.83 15.42
CA GLY A 256 -3.71 21.89 14.33
C GLY A 256 -4.15 20.49 14.73
N VAL A 257 -4.57 19.69 13.76
CA VAL A 257 -4.90 18.28 13.95
C VAL A 257 -4.28 17.45 12.82
N PHE A 258 -3.60 16.37 13.17
CA PHE A 258 -2.98 15.44 12.23
C PHE A 258 -3.79 14.14 12.13
N GLY A 259 -4.05 13.67 10.91
CA GLY A 259 -4.64 12.36 10.62
C GLY A 259 -3.58 11.40 10.09
N CYS A 260 -3.38 10.25 10.77
CA CYS A 260 -2.29 9.34 10.46
C CYS A 260 -2.51 8.46 9.22
N ASN A 261 -3.75 8.30 8.73
CA ASN A 261 -4.09 7.55 7.51
C ASN A 261 -5.13 8.31 6.69
N GLU A 262 -5.54 7.74 5.54
CA GLU A 262 -6.51 8.39 4.64
C GLU A 262 -7.85 8.66 5.37
N GLY A 263 -8.47 7.64 5.96
CA GLY A 263 -9.75 7.80 6.65
C GLY A 263 -9.69 8.80 7.81
N SER A 264 -8.61 8.77 8.60
CA SER A 264 -8.40 9.77 9.67
C SER A 264 -8.26 11.18 9.10
N THR A 265 -7.51 11.36 7.99
CA THR A 265 -7.31 12.67 7.35
C THR A 265 -8.61 13.21 6.76
N VAL A 266 -9.42 12.35 6.12
CA VAL A 266 -10.76 12.72 5.61
C VAL A 266 -11.65 13.18 6.77
N GLY A 267 -11.64 12.46 7.88
CA GLY A 267 -12.40 12.84 9.09
C GLY A 267 -11.96 14.21 9.63
N VAL A 268 -10.65 14.42 9.79
CA VAL A 268 -10.09 15.71 10.22
C VAL A 268 -10.51 16.85 9.28
N GLY A 269 -10.36 16.65 7.96
CA GLY A 269 -10.79 17.66 6.97
C GLY A 269 -12.27 18.00 7.03
N ASN A 270 -13.12 17.00 7.27
CA ASN A 270 -14.57 17.22 7.44
C ASN A 270 -14.87 18.01 8.72
N ALA A 271 -14.21 17.72 9.83
CA ALA A 271 -14.37 18.45 11.09
C ALA A 271 -13.97 19.93 10.94
N ILE A 272 -12.82 20.20 10.30
CA ILE A 272 -12.37 21.58 10.02
C ILE A 272 -13.39 22.31 9.18
N LYS A 273 -13.85 21.70 8.08
CA LYS A 273 -14.84 22.30 7.19
C LYS A 273 -16.16 22.60 7.89
N GLU A 274 -16.67 21.70 8.74
CA GLU A 274 -17.93 21.88 9.46
C GLU A 274 -17.84 22.92 10.56
N SER A 275 -16.70 23.02 11.25
CA SER A 275 -16.50 23.99 12.31
C SER A 275 -16.26 25.42 11.82
N GLY A 276 -15.92 25.57 10.53
CA GLY A 276 -15.45 26.84 9.97
C GLY A 276 -14.08 27.27 10.49
N ALA A 277 -13.31 26.34 11.10
CA ALA A 277 -11.92 26.57 11.47
C ALA A 277 -11.03 26.75 10.22
N ASP A 278 -9.97 27.54 10.35
CA ASP A 278 -9.06 27.90 9.25
C ASP A 278 -7.64 27.32 9.46
#